data_74a0e1e7498da6e3639200354f757b86
#
_entry.id   74a0e1e7498da6e3639200354f757b86
#
_cell.length_a   1.000
_cell.length_b   1.000
_cell.length_c   1.000
_cell.angle_alpha   90.00
_cell.angle_beta   90.00
_cell.angle_gamma   90.00
#
_symmetry.space_group_name_H-M   'P 1'
#
loop_
_entity.id
_entity.type
_entity.pdbx_description
1 polymer ?
#
loop_
_entity_poly.entity_id
_entity_poly.type
_entity_poly.pdbx_seq_one_letter_code
_entity_poly.pdbx_strand_id
1 'polypeptide(L)'
;MDRKYIRSYVMISILDILRDNKMHGYGLMKRIENITGFKPPPSIIYPVLKLLEKKGFVRSEHINVKNKRLVFFSITDNGLKFLEENRELVEKARLYNARLRRFREMGFPELLDLVKEIFNKAETLSQVQMEKIRRSIEEFKKTVSDLLEQSKQ
;
A
#
# COMPACT_ATOMS: atom_id res chain seq x y z
N MET A 1 7.26 6.95 9.44
CA MET A 1 6.58 7.57 8.29
C MET A 1 5.21 8.06 8.74
N ASP A 2 4.91 9.34 8.51
CA ASP A 2 3.71 9.99 9.06
C ASP A 2 2.45 9.43 8.37
N ARG A 3 1.43 9.02 9.17
CA ARG A 3 0.11 8.51 8.69
C ARG A 3 -0.57 9.46 7.71
N LYS A 4 -0.32 10.76 7.82
CA LYS A 4 -0.85 11.80 6.93
C LYS A 4 -0.35 11.62 5.48
N TYR A 5 0.93 11.33 5.29
CA TYR A 5 1.50 11.11 3.96
C TYR A 5 1.00 9.82 3.31
N ILE A 6 0.88 8.73 4.08
CA ILE A 6 0.34 7.45 3.57
C ILE A 6 -1.07 7.66 3.02
N ARG A 7 -1.93 8.37 3.77
CA ARG A 7 -3.30 8.64 3.34
C ARG A 7 -3.33 9.48 2.06
N SER A 8 -2.46 10.48 1.94
CA SER A 8 -2.34 11.30 0.73
C SER A 8 -1.92 10.47 -0.48
N TYR A 9 -0.95 9.57 -0.34
CA TYR A 9 -0.51 8.70 -1.42
C TYR A 9 -1.60 7.71 -1.85
N VAL A 10 -2.37 7.15 -0.91
CA VAL A 10 -3.53 6.29 -1.24
C VAL A 10 -4.59 7.08 -2.01
N MET A 11 -4.90 8.32 -1.61
CA MET A 11 -5.84 9.19 -2.33
C MET A 11 -5.40 9.45 -3.77
N ILE A 12 -4.15 9.84 -3.95
CA ILE A 12 -3.57 10.09 -5.29
C ILE A 12 -3.57 8.81 -6.12
N SER A 13 -3.18 7.68 -5.55
CA SER A 13 -3.17 6.40 -6.26
C SER A 13 -4.58 6.00 -6.72
N ILE A 14 -5.62 6.21 -5.91
CA ILE A 14 -7.00 5.95 -6.30
C ILE A 14 -7.42 6.87 -7.46
N LEU A 15 -7.13 8.16 -7.39
CA LEU A 15 -7.45 9.11 -8.47
C LEU A 15 -6.70 8.76 -9.77
N ASP A 16 -5.41 8.43 -9.67
CA ASP A 16 -4.59 8.07 -10.84
C ASP A 16 -5.10 6.76 -11.51
N ILE A 17 -5.53 5.78 -10.71
CA ILE A 17 -6.15 4.54 -11.21
C ILE A 17 -7.50 4.82 -11.90
N LEU A 18 -8.31 5.72 -11.33
CA LEU A 18 -9.64 6.06 -11.88
C LEU A 18 -9.56 6.97 -13.09
N ARG A 19 -8.39 7.48 -13.48
CA ARG A 19 -8.19 8.30 -14.68
C ARG A 19 -8.65 7.60 -15.94
N ASP A 20 -8.31 6.32 -16.06
CA ASP A 20 -8.54 5.56 -17.29
C ASP A 20 -9.89 4.83 -17.30
N ASN A 21 -10.36 4.37 -16.14
CA ASN A 21 -11.56 3.54 -16.05
C ASN A 21 -12.28 3.69 -14.71
N LYS A 22 -13.62 3.65 -14.76
CA LYS A 22 -14.41 3.49 -13.55
C LYS A 22 -14.24 2.09 -12.95
N MET A 23 -14.19 1.99 -11.61
CA MET A 23 -14.03 0.73 -10.91
C MET A 23 -14.89 0.66 -9.66
N HIS A 24 -15.32 -0.56 -9.29
CA HIS A 24 -15.90 -0.79 -7.97
C HIS A 24 -14.81 -0.95 -6.90
N GLY A 25 -15.15 -0.80 -5.62
CA GLY A 25 -14.18 -0.77 -4.51
C GLY A 25 -13.25 -1.99 -4.46
N TYR A 26 -13.77 -3.19 -4.73
CA TYR A 26 -12.94 -4.41 -4.79
C TYR A 26 -11.94 -4.38 -5.96
N GLY A 27 -12.37 -3.88 -7.13
CA GLY A 27 -11.48 -3.69 -8.29
C GLY A 27 -10.34 -2.73 -7.98
N LEU A 28 -10.63 -1.62 -7.28
CA LEU A 28 -9.61 -0.69 -6.81
C LEU A 28 -8.60 -1.35 -5.85
N MET A 29 -9.08 -2.11 -4.87
CA MET A 29 -8.20 -2.85 -3.95
C MET A 29 -7.28 -3.81 -4.70
N LYS A 30 -7.80 -4.56 -5.69
CA LYS A 30 -7.01 -5.47 -6.52
C LYS A 30 -6.01 -4.71 -7.40
N ARG A 31 -6.40 -3.56 -7.96
CA ARG A 31 -5.50 -2.75 -8.78
C ARG A 31 -4.35 -2.17 -7.96
N ILE A 32 -4.64 -1.69 -6.74
CA ILE A 32 -3.60 -1.22 -5.80
C ILE A 32 -2.67 -2.37 -5.41
N GLU A 33 -3.21 -3.56 -5.14
CA GLU A 33 -2.41 -4.76 -4.87
C GLU A 33 -1.43 -5.07 -6.02
N ASN A 34 -1.88 -5.00 -7.27
CA ASN A 34 -1.03 -5.23 -8.43
C ASN A 34 0.09 -4.18 -8.56
N ILE A 35 -0.16 -2.93 -8.16
CA ILE A 35 0.81 -1.84 -8.24
C ILE A 35 1.81 -1.88 -7.08
N THR A 36 1.34 -2.16 -5.87
CA THR A 36 2.13 -2.04 -4.63
C THR A 36 2.61 -3.39 -4.09
N GLY A 37 1.99 -4.48 -4.53
CA GLY A 37 2.16 -5.79 -3.93
C GLY A 37 1.36 -6.01 -2.64
N PHE A 38 0.67 -5.00 -2.11
CA PHE A 38 -0.13 -5.08 -0.88
C PHE A 38 -1.59 -4.77 -1.16
N LYS A 39 -2.48 -5.67 -0.74
CA LYS A 39 -3.92 -5.47 -0.83
C LYS A 39 -4.42 -4.63 0.34
N PRO A 40 -4.87 -3.38 0.10
CA PRO A 40 -5.40 -2.57 1.18
C PRO A 40 -6.74 -3.14 1.66
N PRO A 41 -7.01 -3.15 2.98
CA PRO A 41 -8.29 -3.59 3.50
C PRO A 41 -9.42 -2.59 3.17
N PRO A 42 -10.69 -3.05 3.16
CA PRO A 42 -11.85 -2.20 2.94
C PRO A 42 -11.91 -0.99 3.88
N SER A 43 -11.47 -1.16 5.13
CA SER A 43 -11.42 -0.11 6.16
C SER A 43 -10.49 1.06 5.82
N ILE A 44 -9.57 0.89 4.87
CA ILE A 44 -8.71 1.98 4.35
C ILE A 44 -9.34 2.58 3.09
N ILE A 45 -9.81 1.77 2.16
CA ILE A 45 -10.26 2.23 0.83
C ILE A 45 -11.58 3.01 0.89
N TYR A 46 -12.61 2.49 1.57
CA TYR A 46 -13.92 3.16 1.57
C TYR A 46 -13.95 4.52 2.28
N PRO A 47 -13.26 4.75 3.41
CA PRO A 47 -13.13 6.09 3.97
C PRO A 47 -12.43 7.08 3.05
N VAL A 48 -11.44 6.63 2.28
CA VAL A 48 -10.75 7.47 1.29
C VAL A 48 -11.68 7.80 0.13
N LEU A 49 -12.43 6.83 -0.41
CA LEU A 49 -13.41 7.06 -1.47
C LEU A 49 -14.48 8.05 -1.05
N LYS A 50 -15.04 7.91 0.16
CA LYS A 50 -16.00 8.89 0.72
C LYS A 50 -15.41 10.30 0.84
N LEU A 51 -14.14 10.41 1.23
CA LEU A 51 -13.46 11.70 1.30
C LEU A 51 -13.28 12.32 -0.09
N LEU A 52 -12.87 11.52 -1.09
CA LEU A 52 -12.71 11.96 -2.47
C LEU A 52 -14.05 12.40 -3.08
N GLU A 53 -15.13 11.69 -2.79
CA GLU A 53 -16.48 12.04 -3.20
C GLU A 53 -16.95 13.34 -2.53
N LYS A 54 -16.74 13.50 -1.22
CA LYS A 54 -17.01 14.75 -0.49
C LYS A 54 -16.26 15.95 -1.06
N LYS A 55 -15.05 15.73 -1.58
CA LYS A 55 -14.23 16.77 -2.24
C LYS A 55 -14.64 17.02 -3.69
N GLY A 56 -15.57 16.24 -4.23
CA GLY A 56 -15.99 16.33 -5.62
C GLY A 56 -14.96 15.85 -6.65
N PHE A 57 -13.95 15.08 -6.22
CA PHE A 57 -12.92 14.52 -7.10
C PHE A 57 -13.32 13.17 -7.70
N VAL A 58 -14.24 12.47 -7.05
CA VAL A 58 -14.80 11.18 -7.47
C VAL A 58 -16.31 11.25 -7.37
N ARG A 59 -17.01 10.57 -8.26
CA ARG A 59 -18.45 10.31 -8.18
C ARG A 59 -18.70 8.80 -8.10
N SER A 60 -19.76 8.42 -7.41
CA SER A 60 -20.23 7.03 -7.36
C SER A 60 -21.51 6.85 -8.17
N GLU A 61 -21.67 5.67 -8.76
CA GLU A 61 -22.89 5.23 -9.43
C GLU A 61 -23.19 3.77 -9.09
N HIS A 62 -24.49 3.44 -9.00
CA HIS A 62 -24.95 2.08 -8.79
C HIS A 62 -25.16 1.39 -10.16
N ILE A 63 -24.48 0.29 -10.38
CA ILE A 63 -24.59 -0.50 -11.62
C ILE A 63 -25.00 -1.94 -11.25
N ASN A 64 -26.00 -2.47 -11.95
CA ASN A 64 -26.39 -3.86 -11.82
C ASN A 64 -25.51 -4.73 -12.74
N VAL A 65 -24.72 -5.62 -12.12
CA VAL A 65 -23.84 -6.56 -12.83
C VAL A 65 -24.22 -7.97 -12.40
N LYS A 66 -24.70 -8.82 -13.34
CA LYS A 66 -25.08 -10.22 -13.06
C LYS A 66 -25.95 -10.35 -11.80
N ASN A 67 -27.04 -9.60 -11.72
CA ASN A 67 -28.00 -9.55 -10.59
C ASN A 67 -27.41 -9.09 -9.25
N LYS A 68 -26.24 -8.45 -9.25
CA LYS A 68 -25.67 -7.80 -8.06
C LYS A 68 -25.59 -6.30 -8.28
N ARG A 69 -26.08 -5.53 -7.32
CA ARG A 69 -25.95 -4.06 -7.32
C ARG A 69 -24.57 -3.70 -6.78
N LEU A 70 -23.70 -3.20 -7.65
CA LEU A 70 -22.35 -2.76 -7.32
C LEU A 70 -22.25 -1.24 -7.38
N VAL A 71 -21.41 -0.66 -6.53
CA VAL A 71 -21.07 0.76 -6.55
C VAL A 71 -19.77 0.93 -7.32
N PHE A 72 -19.82 1.66 -8.44
CA PHE A 72 -18.67 2.04 -9.23
C PHE A 72 -18.28 3.48 -8.93
N PHE A 73 -16.99 3.74 -8.94
CA PHE A 73 -16.40 5.05 -8.73
C PHE A 73 -15.71 5.50 -10.01
N SER A 74 -15.87 6.76 -10.37
CA SER A 74 -15.18 7.39 -11.50
C SER A 74 -14.60 8.74 -11.07
N ILE A 75 -13.49 9.14 -11.68
CA ILE A 75 -12.90 10.46 -11.48
C ILE A 75 -13.80 11.53 -12.13
N THR A 76 -13.84 12.71 -11.55
CA THR A 76 -14.53 13.88 -12.10
C THR A 76 -13.53 14.81 -12.79
N ASP A 77 -14.02 15.83 -13.55
CA ASP A 77 -13.16 16.86 -14.13
C ASP A 77 -12.36 17.60 -13.07
N ASN A 78 -12.96 17.85 -11.90
CA ASN A 78 -12.24 18.43 -10.76
C ASN A 78 -11.14 17.51 -10.23
N GLY A 79 -11.37 16.19 -10.23
CA GLY A 79 -10.37 15.20 -9.86
C GLY A 79 -9.21 15.14 -10.87
N LEU A 80 -9.51 15.21 -12.16
CA LEU A 80 -8.51 15.29 -13.23
C LEU A 80 -7.67 16.57 -13.10
N LYS A 81 -8.31 17.72 -12.95
CA LYS A 81 -7.64 19.00 -12.74
C LYS A 81 -6.75 18.98 -11.50
N PHE A 82 -7.23 18.39 -10.40
CA PHE A 82 -6.44 18.23 -9.19
C PHE A 82 -5.16 17.42 -9.43
N LEU A 83 -5.20 16.30 -10.20
CA LEU A 83 -4.01 15.52 -10.54
C LEU A 83 -3.05 16.33 -11.42
N GLU A 84 -3.54 17.12 -12.36
CA GLU A 84 -2.73 17.96 -13.25
C GLU A 84 -2.01 19.08 -12.49
N GLU A 85 -2.69 19.73 -11.57
CA GLU A 85 -2.13 20.78 -10.71
C GLU A 85 -1.14 20.23 -9.68
N ASN A 86 -1.21 18.93 -9.35
CA ASN A 86 -0.38 18.28 -8.33
C ASN A 86 0.53 17.19 -8.90
N ARG A 87 1.10 17.41 -10.11
CA ARG A 87 1.96 16.40 -10.80
C ARG A 87 3.09 15.89 -9.94
N GLU A 88 3.76 16.75 -9.19
CA GLU A 88 4.84 16.35 -8.28
C GLU A 88 4.36 15.37 -7.21
N LEU A 89 3.15 15.57 -6.66
CA LEU A 89 2.56 14.66 -5.68
C LEU A 89 2.18 13.33 -6.32
N VAL A 90 1.72 13.33 -7.56
CA VAL A 90 1.44 12.11 -8.34
C VAL A 90 2.71 11.28 -8.52
N GLU A 91 3.82 11.90 -8.94
CA GLU A 91 5.10 11.21 -9.10
C GLU A 91 5.65 10.68 -7.77
N LYS A 92 5.52 11.44 -6.68
CA LYS A 92 5.88 10.96 -5.34
C LYS A 92 5.05 9.74 -4.93
N ALA A 93 3.73 9.73 -5.23
CA ALA A 93 2.88 8.58 -4.95
C ALA A 93 3.25 7.35 -5.79
N ARG A 94 3.54 7.53 -7.08
CA ARG A 94 4.03 6.46 -7.97
C ARG A 94 5.34 5.86 -7.48
N LEU A 95 6.30 6.72 -7.12
CA LEU A 95 7.58 6.29 -6.56
C LEU A 95 7.40 5.52 -5.24
N TYR A 96 6.48 5.98 -4.39
CA TYR A 96 6.14 5.28 -3.16
C TYR A 96 5.54 3.89 -3.42
N ASN A 97 4.62 3.78 -4.37
CA ASN A 97 4.04 2.51 -4.79
C ASN A 97 5.12 1.54 -5.33
N ALA A 98 6.05 2.04 -6.14
CA ALA A 98 7.17 1.25 -6.65
C ALA A 98 8.10 0.74 -5.53
N ARG A 99 8.36 1.57 -4.50
CA ARG A 99 9.13 1.18 -3.32
C ARG A 99 8.40 0.08 -2.50
N LEU A 100 7.09 0.21 -2.33
CA LEU A 100 6.29 -0.83 -1.66
C LEU A 100 6.36 -2.16 -2.40
N ARG A 101 6.26 -2.13 -3.72
CA ARG A 101 6.38 -3.33 -4.54
C ARG A 101 7.75 -4.00 -4.37
N ARG A 102 8.84 -3.24 -4.48
CA ARG A 102 10.20 -3.76 -4.25
C ARG A 102 10.38 -4.32 -2.84
N PHE A 103 9.82 -3.63 -1.83
CA PHE A 103 9.83 -4.11 -0.45
C PHE A 103 9.16 -5.47 -0.31
N ARG A 104 8.02 -5.69 -0.99
CA ARG A 104 7.38 -6.99 -1.04
C ARG A 104 8.24 -8.04 -1.77
N GLU A 105 8.79 -7.69 -2.94
CA GLU A 105 9.64 -8.59 -3.74
C GLU A 105 10.90 -9.05 -2.98
N MET A 106 11.38 -8.28 -2.00
CA MET A 106 12.47 -8.65 -1.08
C MET A 106 12.05 -9.60 0.05
N GLY A 107 10.78 -10.02 0.15
CA GLY A 107 10.32 -10.96 1.18
C GLY A 107 10.02 -10.33 2.55
N PHE A 108 9.90 -8.99 2.65
CA PHE A 108 9.63 -8.36 3.94
C PHE A 108 8.28 -8.71 4.60
N PRO A 109 7.17 -8.96 3.86
CA PRO A 109 5.93 -9.42 4.48
C PRO A 109 6.12 -10.73 5.23
N GLU A 110 6.80 -11.69 4.61
CA GLU A 110 7.10 -13.01 5.17
C GLU A 110 8.01 -12.89 6.40
N LEU A 111 8.99 -11.98 6.34
CA LEU A 111 9.85 -11.67 7.49
C LEU A 111 9.04 -11.07 8.66
N LEU A 112 8.10 -10.16 8.38
CA LEU A 112 7.24 -9.57 9.41
C LEU A 112 6.32 -10.62 10.05
N ASP A 113 5.82 -11.58 9.28
CA ASP A 113 5.00 -12.68 9.82
C ASP A 113 5.84 -13.62 10.69
N LEU A 114 7.08 -13.91 10.30
CA LEU A 114 8.03 -14.64 11.13
C LEU A 114 8.34 -13.91 12.46
N VAL A 115 8.52 -12.59 12.41
CA VAL A 115 8.73 -11.78 13.63
C VAL A 115 7.52 -11.89 14.57
N LYS A 116 6.28 -11.84 14.06
CA LYS A 116 5.06 -12.06 14.86
C LYS A 116 5.02 -13.46 15.46
N GLU A 117 5.41 -14.48 14.69
CA GLU A 117 5.46 -15.86 15.18
C GLU A 117 6.48 -16.02 16.33
N ILE A 118 7.67 -15.43 16.20
CA ILE A 118 8.68 -15.39 17.27
C ILE A 118 8.10 -14.71 18.51
N PHE A 119 7.45 -13.56 18.35
CA PHE A 119 6.81 -12.83 19.45
C PHE A 119 5.77 -13.70 20.18
N ASN A 120 4.90 -14.37 19.44
CA ASN A 120 3.85 -15.22 20.01
C ASN A 120 4.39 -16.47 20.75
N LYS A 121 5.61 -16.91 20.40
CA LYS A 121 6.26 -18.09 21.01
C LYS A 121 7.37 -17.72 22.00
N ALA A 122 7.61 -16.45 22.25
CA ALA A 122 8.76 -15.97 23.02
C ALA A 122 8.90 -16.62 24.40
N GLU A 123 7.79 -16.87 25.09
CA GLU A 123 7.79 -17.51 26.43
C GLU A 123 8.14 -18.98 26.40
N THR A 124 8.00 -19.66 25.26
CA THR A 124 8.26 -21.09 25.09
C THR A 124 9.63 -21.41 24.49
N LEU A 125 10.34 -20.36 24.03
CA LEU A 125 11.68 -20.54 23.45
C LEU A 125 12.72 -20.86 24.52
N SER A 126 13.52 -21.90 24.27
CA SER A 126 14.68 -22.20 25.11
C SER A 126 15.79 -21.17 24.97
N GLN A 127 16.68 -21.06 25.94
CA GLN A 127 17.85 -20.18 25.89
C GLN A 127 18.69 -20.39 24.62
N VAL A 128 18.87 -21.64 24.19
CA VAL A 128 19.61 -22.00 22.98
C VAL A 128 18.90 -21.46 21.71
N GLN A 129 17.59 -21.58 21.67
CA GLN A 129 16.80 -21.04 20.52
C GLN A 129 16.88 -19.53 20.49
N MET A 130 16.71 -18.83 21.60
CA MET A 130 16.83 -17.37 21.69
C MET A 130 18.20 -16.88 21.22
N GLU A 131 19.29 -17.57 21.67
CA GLU A 131 20.65 -17.18 21.25
C GLU A 131 20.88 -17.38 19.74
N LYS A 132 20.36 -18.48 19.16
CA LYS A 132 20.42 -18.69 17.70
C LYS A 132 19.66 -17.60 16.92
N ILE A 133 18.45 -17.28 17.36
CA ILE A 133 17.66 -16.19 16.75
C ILE A 133 18.43 -14.87 16.84
N ARG A 134 18.99 -14.52 17.98
CA ARG A 134 19.78 -13.30 18.18
C ARG A 134 20.95 -13.21 17.21
N ARG A 135 21.72 -14.28 17.04
CA ARG A 135 22.85 -14.34 16.10
C ARG A 135 22.38 -14.14 14.66
N SER A 136 21.33 -14.82 14.23
CA SER A 136 20.77 -14.64 12.88
C SER A 136 20.30 -13.21 12.62
N ILE A 137 19.70 -12.54 13.62
CA ILE A 137 19.32 -11.13 13.51
C ILE A 137 20.56 -10.23 13.35
N GLU A 138 21.63 -10.45 14.13
CA GLU A 138 22.85 -9.66 14.02
C GLU A 138 23.55 -9.87 12.66
N GLU A 139 23.60 -11.09 12.15
CA GLU A 139 24.13 -11.39 10.82
C GLU A 139 23.31 -10.70 9.73
N PHE A 140 21.98 -10.78 9.80
CA PHE A 140 21.08 -10.10 8.87
C PHE A 140 21.28 -8.58 8.90
N LYS A 141 21.32 -7.96 10.09
CA LYS A 141 21.56 -6.53 10.27
C LYS A 141 22.87 -6.10 9.62
N LYS A 142 23.96 -6.83 9.88
CA LYS A 142 25.28 -6.56 9.31
C LYS A 142 25.24 -6.61 7.77
N THR A 143 24.74 -7.73 7.22
CA THR A 143 24.62 -7.91 5.77
C THR A 143 23.84 -6.78 5.09
N VAL A 144 22.67 -6.43 5.66
CA VAL A 144 21.83 -5.36 5.10
C VAL A 144 22.51 -4.00 5.21
N SER A 145 23.19 -3.70 6.34
CA SER A 145 23.92 -2.44 6.50
C SER A 145 25.03 -2.31 5.47
N ASP A 146 25.84 -3.34 5.27
CA ASP A 146 26.92 -3.36 4.29
C ASP A 146 26.40 -3.14 2.85
N LEU A 147 25.29 -3.79 2.48
CA LEU A 147 24.65 -3.61 1.18
C LEU A 147 24.10 -2.19 0.96
N LEU A 148 23.50 -1.59 2.00
CA LEU A 148 22.97 -0.23 1.92
C LEU A 148 24.05 0.84 1.86
N GLU A 149 25.23 0.59 2.43
CA GLU A 149 26.38 1.49 2.31
C GLU A 149 26.98 1.45 0.90
N GLN A 150 27.11 0.27 0.30
CA GLN A 150 27.57 0.11 -1.10
C GLN A 150 26.66 0.81 -2.12
N SER A 151 25.35 0.93 -1.84
CA SER A 151 24.40 1.57 -2.73
C SER A 151 24.45 3.11 -2.72
N LYS A 152 25.30 3.72 -1.89
CA LYS A 152 25.48 5.19 -1.81
C LYS A 152 26.65 5.71 -2.68
N GLN A 153 27.41 4.80 -3.29
CA GLN A 153 28.46 5.11 -4.28
C GLN A 153 27.88 5.07 -5.70
#